data_803c07c0af488df173c4c045da20a27d
#
_entry.id   803c07c0af488df173c4c045da20a27d
#
_cell.length_a   1.000
_cell.length_b   1.000
_cell.length_c   1.000
_cell.angle_alpha   90.00
_cell.angle_beta   90.00
_cell.angle_gamma   90.00
#
_symmetry.space_group_name_H-M   'P 1'
#
loop_
_entity.id
_entity.type
_entity.pdbx_description
1 polymer ?
#
loop_
_entity_poly.entity_id
_entity_poly.type
_entity_poly.pdbx_seq_one_letter_code
_entity_poly.pdbx_strand_id
1 'polypeptide(L)'
;MREIVTAVEMKELDHNTIQKAGISSPVLMERAALKTVEEIVQRLKNKEKEKILVVCGTGNNGGDGLAIARLLQLRGVRTWYYIAGKEEKMTAETAGQLKTAEYYQVPRVHNLDPDEYTTIVDAIFGVGLSRPVEGKYAELISTMNRASAYKVAVDIPSGIDSDTGFEKGIAFRADLTVTFAFRKRGLCFYPGRMYGGEIVVTDIGIYSIPGKKICMHHLEREDLKMLPERVPYGNKGTFGKVLLIAGSEGMCGAAYLSAAAALKSSAGMVRIQTVEANRIPLQTLLPEAMITCDFDEKKNQAMLDWCDVLVIGPGLGTGAQSRERAQWFLAKAAECKKTVILDADGLNLLSVHDNWKRFIGEHVILTPHIGEMSRLCGKEIGKIQDLSLIHISEPTRLALI
;
A
#
# COMPACT_ATOMS: atom_id res chain seq x y z
N MET A 1 11.55 6.15 4.64
CA MET A 1 10.63 5.52 3.64
C MET A 1 11.16 4.15 3.32
N ARG A 2 10.33 3.11 3.41
CA ARG A 2 10.70 1.76 2.97
C ARG A 2 10.21 1.51 1.56
N GLU A 3 11.05 0.92 0.76
CA GLU A 3 10.77 0.55 -0.63
C GLU A 3 9.73 -0.57 -0.70
N ILE A 4 8.82 -0.46 -1.68
CA ILE A 4 7.82 -1.47 -2.04
C ILE A 4 8.16 -1.92 -3.45
N VAL A 5 8.20 -3.23 -3.66
CA VAL A 5 8.65 -3.81 -4.93
C VAL A 5 7.58 -4.62 -5.63
N THR A 6 7.66 -4.65 -6.95
CA THR A 6 6.93 -5.58 -7.81
C THR A 6 7.62 -6.94 -7.83
N ALA A 7 6.93 -7.97 -8.35
CA ALA A 7 7.50 -9.29 -8.56
C ALA A 7 8.74 -9.25 -9.46
N VAL A 8 8.71 -8.40 -10.49
CA VAL A 8 9.83 -8.24 -11.43
C VAL A 8 11.02 -7.59 -10.74
N GLU A 9 10.80 -6.51 -9.99
CA GLU A 9 11.87 -5.84 -9.23
C GLU A 9 12.46 -6.77 -8.17
N MET A 10 11.64 -7.54 -7.45
CA MET A 10 12.12 -8.50 -6.46
C MET A 10 13.00 -9.58 -7.09
N LYS A 11 12.57 -10.15 -8.22
CA LYS A 11 13.36 -11.16 -8.96
C LYS A 11 14.70 -10.60 -9.45
N GLU A 12 14.71 -9.35 -9.89
CA GLU A 12 15.95 -8.70 -10.36
C GLU A 12 16.90 -8.44 -9.18
N LEU A 13 16.39 -7.99 -8.03
CA LEU A 13 17.18 -7.78 -6.82
C LEU A 13 17.78 -9.10 -6.32
N ASP A 14 16.98 -10.16 -6.29
CA ASP A 14 17.42 -11.51 -5.93
C ASP A 14 18.51 -12.01 -6.90
N HIS A 15 18.24 -11.93 -8.22
CA HIS A 15 19.21 -12.31 -9.24
C HIS A 15 20.54 -11.55 -9.13
N ASN A 16 20.49 -10.23 -8.92
CA ASN A 16 21.72 -9.42 -8.75
C ASN A 16 22.47 -9.78 -7.47
N THR A 17 21.75 -10.08 -6.38
CA THR A 17 22.36 -10.52 -5.12
C THR A 17 23.07 -11.85 -5.31
N ILE A 18 22.47 -12.79 -6.04
CA ILE A 18 23.08 -14.11 -6.30
C ILE A 18 24.22 -14.00 -7.31
N GLN A 19 23.99 -13.36 -8.46
CA GLN A 19 24.94 -13.43 -9.58
C GLN A 19 26.05 -12.36 -9.50
N LYS A 20 25.76 -11.17 -8.98
CA LYS A 20 26.74 -10.07 -8.93
C LYS A 20 27.37 -9.92 -7.56
N ALA A 21 26.60 -10.00 -6.48
CA ALA A 21 27.16 -9.92 -5.14
C ALA A 21 27.71 -11.25 -4.61
N GLY A 22 27.42 -12.39 -5.29
CA GLY A 22 27.98 -13.68 -4.97
C GLY A 22 27.37 -14.39 -3.75
N ILE A 23 26.20 -13.91 -3.25
CA ILE A 23 25.49 -14.57 -2.15
C ILE A 23 24.62 -15.68 -2.72
N SER A 24 24.95 -16.93 -2.44
CA SER A 24 24.24 -18.07 -3.05
C SER A 24 22.77 -18.18 -2.59
N SER A 25 21.91 -18.70 -3.48
CA SER A 25 20.48 -18.89 -3.20
C SER A 25 20.21 -19.69 -1.91
N PRO A 26 20.92 -20.79 -1.59
CA PRO A 26 20.76 -21.51 -0.31
C PRO A 26 21.06 -20.64 0.93
N VAL A 27 21.98 -19.70 0.84
CA VAL A 27 22.29 -18.78 1.95
C VAL A 27 21.14 -17.80 2.18
N LEU A 28 20.55 -17.27 1.11
CA LEU A 28 19.38 -16.38 1.22
C LEU A 28 18.17 -17.14 1.78
N MET A 29 17.95 -18.37 1.31
CA MET A 29 16.89 -19.27 1.79
C MET A 29 17.04 -19.59 3.28
N GLU A 30 18.26 -19.89 3.73
CA GLU A 30 18.53 -20.14 5.15
C GLU A 30 18.27 -18.88 6.01
N ARG A 31 18.68 -17.71 5.53
CA ARG A 31 18.39 -16.44 6.21
C ARG A 31 16.89 -16.15 6.29
N ALA A 32 16.15 -16.37 5.21
CA ALA A 32 14.71 -16.21 5.15
C ALA A 32 14.01 -17.14 6.16
N ALA A 33 14.42 -18.39 6.21
CA ALA A 33 13.91 -19.36 7.14
C ALA A 33 14.24 -19.00 8.60
N LEU A 34 15.47 -18.61 8.90
CA LEU A 34 15.87 -18.14 10.24
C LEU A 34 15.02 -16.98 10.73
N LYS A 35 14.79 -15.97 9.87
CA LYS A 35 13.97 -14.81 10.21
C LYS A 35 12.52 -15.17 10.44
N THR A 36 11.96 -16.04 9.59
CA THR A 36 10.59 -16.53 9.78
C THR A 36 10.45 -17.30 11.10
N VAL A 37 11.41 -18.14 11.42
CA VAL A 37 11.42 -18.90 12.68
C VAL A 37 11.56 -17.99 13.89
N GLU A 38 12.37 -16.94 13.81
CA GLU A 38 12.46 -15.90 14.86
C GLU A 38 11.08 -15.27 15.12
N GLU A 39 10.39 -14.82 14.06
CA GLU A 39 9.07 -14.21 14.17
C GLU A 39 8.00 -15.17 14.70
N ILE A 40 8.02 -16.43 14.28
CA ILE A 40 7.11 -17.45 14.81
C ILE A 40 7.38 -17.67 16.31
N VAL A 41 8.63 -17.96 16.69
CA VAL A 41 8.98 -18.32 18.06
C VAL A 41 8.72 -17.20 19.06
N GLN A 42 8.87 -15.94 18.68
CA GLN A 42 8.53 -14.78 19.52
C GLN A 42 7.04 -14.70 19.86
N ARG A 43 6.16 -15.24 19.01
CA ARG A 43 4.71 -15.24 19.18
C ARG A 43 4.16 -16.50 19.86
N LEU A 44 4.98 -17.54 20.04
CA LEU A 44 4.56 -18.77 20.73
C LEU A 44 4.40 -18.51 22.22
N LYS A 45 3.23 -18.84 22.76
CA LYS A 45 2.95 -18.73 24.21
C LYS A 45 3.67 -19.80 25.05
N ASN A 46 3.70 -21.02 24.52
CA ASN A 46 4.31 -22.18 25.20
C ASN A 46 4.83 -23.17 24.16
N LYS A 47 6.16 -23.17 23.94
CA LYS A 47 6.82 -24.01 22.94
C LYS A 47 6.51 -25.52 23.06
N GLU A 48 6.38 -26.02 24.29
CA GLU A 48 6.16 -27.45 24.52
C GLU A 48 4.78 -27.94 24.10
N LYS A 49 3.79 -27.03 24.11
CA LYS A 49 2.40 -27.33 23.71
C LYS A 49 2.15 -27.09 22.22
N GLU A 50 3.01 -26.35 21.58
CA GLU A 50 2.83 -26.03 20.16
C GLU A 50 3.07 -27.23 19.25
N LYS A 51 2.23 -27.35 18.24
CA LYS A 51 2.32 -28.29 17.14
C LYS A 51 2.27 -27.50 15.85
N ILE A 52 3.36 -27.43 15.13
CA ILE A 52 3.47 -26.61 13.91
C ILE A 52 3.48 -27.51 12.69
N LEU A 53 2.59 -27.24 11.74
CA LEU A 53 2.58 -27.85 10.42
C LEU A 53 3.10 -26.85 9.40
N VAL A 54 4.12 -27.21 8.64
CA VAL A 54 4.63 -26.43 7.52
C VAL A 54 4.20 -27.07 6.20
N VAL A 55 3.40 -26.36 5.41
CA VAL A 55 2.89 -26.83 4.13
C VAL A 55 3.77 -26.26 3.03
N CYS A 56 4.58 -27.12 2.42
CA CYS A 56 5.63 -26.76 1.48
C CYS A 56 5.21 -27.02 0.03
N GLY A 57 5.35 -26.04 -0.85
CA GLY A 57 5.25 -26.22 -2.29
C GLY A 57 6.49 -26.86 -2.89
N THR A 58 6.52 -26.97 -4.22
CA THR A 58 7.67 -27.52 -4.97
C THR A 58 8.63 -26.45 -5.51
N GLY A 59 8.24 -25.17 -5.43
CA GLY A 59 9.10 -24.03 -5.77
C GLY A 59 9.97 -23.57 -4.59
N ASN A 60 10.77 -22.52 -4.77
CA ASN A 60 11.70 -22.01 -3.75
C ASN A 60 11.01 -21.62 -2.43
N ASN A 61 9.77 -21.13 -2.47
CA ASN A 61 8.99 -20.87 -1.26
C ASN A 61 8.79 -22.17 -0.42
N GLY A 62 8.62 -23.32 -1.09
CA GLY A 62 8.60 -24.63 -0.42
C GLY A 62 9.95 -25.01 0.20
N GLY A 63 11.04 -24.59 -0.42
CA GLY A 63 12.39 -24.72 0.14
C GLY A 63 12.56 -23.91 1.42
N ASP A 64 12.09 -22.65 1.43
CA ASP A 64 12.01 -21.82 2.65
C ASP A 64 11.20 -22.55 3.74
N GLY A 65 10.03 -23.13 3.37
CA GLY A 65 9.20 -23.91 4.28
C GLY A 65 9.90 -25.11 4.90
N LEU A 66 10.63 -25.90 4.11
CA LEU A 66 11.39 -27.06 4.60
C LEU A 66 12.52 -26.64 5.55
N ALA A 67 13.23 -25.56 5.22
CA ALA A 67 14.23 -24.97 6.10
C ALA A 67 13.60 -24.47 7.42
N ILE A 68 12.43 -23.82 7.36
CA ILE A 68 11.65 -23.39 8.54
C ILE A 68 11.29 -24.60 9.41
N ALA A 69 10.75 -25.67 8.81
CA ALA A 69 10.37 -26.87 9.57
C ALA A 69 11.56 -27.47 10.32
N ARG A 70 12.71 -27.60 9.66
CA ARG A 70 13.96 -28.07 10.27
C ARG A 70 14.42 -27.17 11.40
N LEU A 71 14.44 -25.86 11.19
CA LEU A 71 14.93 -24.89 12.18
C LEU A 71 14.01 -24.80 13.40
N LEU A 72 12.69 -24.91 13.24
CA LEU A 72 11.75 -25.01 14.35
C LEU A 72 11.99 -26.24 15.19
N GLN A 73 12.17 -27.42 14.54
CA GLN A 73 12.50 -28.66 15.25
C GLN A 73 13.82 -28.57 16.02
N LEU A 74 14.87 -27.99 15.42
CA LEU A 74 16.16 -27.79 16.09
C LEU A 74 16.06 -26.82 17.29
N ARG A 75 15.04 -25.96 17.32
CA ARG A 75 14.73 -25.08 18.47
C ARG A 75 13.81 -25.74 19.51
N GLY A 76 13.51 -27.04 19.35
CA GLY A 76 12.70 -27.83 20.29
C GLY A 76 11.19 -27.63 20.14
N VAL A 77 10.72 -27.10 19.00
CA VAL A 77 9.30 -26.99 18.68
C VAL A 77 8.84 -28.22 17.92
N ARG A 78 7.76 -28.87 18.35
CA ARG A 78 7.19 -30.02 17.64
C ARG A 78 6.68 -29.58 16.27
N THR A 79 7.33 -30.04 15.23
CA THR A 79 7.11 -29.56 13.86
C THR A 79 6.98 -30.74 12.89
N TRP A 80 6.06 -30.61 11.96
CA TRP A 80 5.81 -31.53 10.85
C TRP A 80 5.82 -30.75 9.54
N TYR A 81 6.13 -31.45 8.44
CA TYR A 81 5.95 -30.84 7.12
C TYR A 81 5.08 -31.71 6.21
N TYR A 82 4.37 -31.03 5.30
CA TYR A 82 3.58 -31.62 4.22
C TYR A 82 4.06 -31.10 2.88
N ILE A 83 4.25 -31.96 1.88
CA ILE A 83 4.62 -31.57 0.52
C ILE A 83 3.37 -31.44 -0.35
N ALA A 84 3.07 -30.23 -0.77
CA ALA A 84 2.01 -29.90 -1.70
C ALA A 84 2.52 -29.98 -3.14
N GLY A 85 2.35 -31.13 -3.78
CA GLY A 85 2.76 -31.36 -5.16
C GLY A 85 3.59 -32.63 -5.35
N LYS A 86 4.19 -32.73 -6.53
CA LYS A 86 5.05 -33.89 -6.88
C LYS A 86 6.51 -33.53 -6.69
N GLU A 87 7.26 -34.38 -6.02
CA GLU A 87 8.68 -34.14 -5.70
C GLU A 87 9.55 -33.98 -6.97
N GLU A 88 9.21 -34.68 -8.05
CA GLU A 88 9.92 -34.56 -9.33
C GLU A 88 9.84 -33.16 -9.95
N LYS A 89 8.97 -32.31 -9.43
CA LYS A 89 8.81 -30.90 -9.85
C LYS A 89 9.49 -29.92 -8.91
N MET A 90 10.21 -30.37 -7.92
CA MET A 90 10.96 -29.53 -7.01
C MET A 90 12.09 -28.79 -7.73
N THR A 91 12.33 -27.52 -7.31
CA THR A 91 13.57 -26.84 -7.66
C THR A 91 14.77 -27.53 -6.98
N ALA A 92 15.96 -27.32 -7.51
CA ALA A 92 17.17 -27.91 -6.95
C ALA A 92 17.38 -27.53 -5.48
N GLU A 93 17.09 -26.25 -5.15
CA GLU A 93 17.16 -25.71 -3.80
C GLU A 93 16.16 -26.41 -2.86
N THR A 94 14.90 -26.54 -3.30
CA THR A 94 13.85 -27.22 -2.51
C THR A 94 14.15 -28.67 -2.28
N ALA A 95 14.64 -29.40 -3.32
CA ALA A 95 15.09 -30.78 -3.18
C ALA A 95 16.29 -30.92 -2.23
N GLY A 96 17.19 -29.95 -2.23
CA GLY A 96 18.30 -29.86 -1.27
C GLY A 96 17.81 -29.70 0.17
N GLN A 97 16.84 -28.80 0.40
CA GLN A 97 16.25 -28.60 1.73
C GLN A 97 15.44 -29.83 2.19
N LEU A 98 14.76 -30.53 1.27
CA LEU A 98 14.08 -31.78 1.61
C LEU A 98 15.07 -32.82 2.19
N LYS A 99 16.17 -33.06 1.50
CA LYS A 99 17.23 -33.95 1.98
C LYS A 99 17.77 -33.54 3.35
N THR A 100 17.90 -32.22 3.57
CA THR A 100 18.37 -31.69 4.84
C THR A 100 17.32 -31.89 5.94
N ALA A 101 16.04 -31.68 5.67
CA ALA A 101 14.96 -31.95 6.62
C ALA A 101 14.86 -33.44 6.99
N GLU A 102 15.02 -34.31 6.00
CA GLU A 102 15.08 -35.79 6.21
C GLU A 102 16.30 -36.22 7.05
N TYR A 103 17.48 -35.64 6.78
CA TYR A 103 18.68 -35.90 7.58
C TYR A 103 18.48 -35.56 9.06
N TYR A 104 17.78 -34.43 9.35
CA TYR A 104 17.43 -34.03 10.71
C TYR A 104 16.16 -34.71 11.23
N GLN A 105 15.62 -35.70 10.49
CA GLN A 105 14.45 -36.50 10.87
C GLN A 105 13.21 -35.67 11.22
N VAL A 106 12.97 -34.56 10.47
CA VAL A 106 11.72 -33.78 10.61
C VAL A 106 10.57 -34.69 10.16
N PRO A 107 9.53 -34.90 10.98
CA PRO A 107 8.41 -35.77 10.63
C PRO A 107 7.64 -35.25 9.42
N ARG A 108 7.40 -36.16 8.44
CA ARG A 108 6.57 -35.85 7.27
C ARG A 108 5.16 -36.34 7.47
N VAL A 109 4.19 -35.53 7.03
CA VAL A 109 2.77 -35.88 7.01
C VAL A 109 2.33 -36.17 5.58
N HIS A 110 1.58 -37.25 5.38
CA HIS A 110 1.04 -37.63 4.07
C HIS A 110 -0.45 -37.32 3.94
N ASN A 111 -1.20 -37.34 5.04
CA ASN A 111 -2.59 -36.95 5.10
C ASN A 111 -2.71 -35.71 5.98
N LEU A 112 -3.36 -34.68 5.45
CA LEU A 112 -3.46 -33.42 6.13
C LEU A 112 -4.74 -33.37 6.96
N ASP A 113 -4.58 -33.28 8.28
CA ASP A 113 -5.63 -32.85 9.21
C ASP A 113 -5.15 -31.56 9.92
N PRO A 114 -5.56 -30.39 9.45
CA PRO A 114 -5.05 -29.11 9.98
C PRO A 114 -5.49 -28.84 11.43
N ASP A 115 -6.57 -29.46 11.90
CA ASP A 115 -7.11 -29.21 13.24
C ASP A 115 -6.27 -29.88 14.35
N GLU A 116 -5.34 -30.76 13.98
CA GLU A 116 -4.36 -31.34 14.91
C GLU A 116 -3.24 -30.36 15.33
N TYR A 117 -3.11 -29.23 14.63
CA TYR A 117 -2.01 -28.28 14.77
C TYR A 117 -2.46 -26.97 15.40
N THR A 118 -1.57 -26.38 16.19
CA THR A 118 -1.79 -25.04 16.79
C THR A 118 -1.37 -23.91 15.85
N THR A 119 -0.44 -24.21 14.93
CA THR A 119 0.06 -23.26 13.95
C THR A 119 0.24 -23.94 12.59
N ILE A 120 -0.21 -23.26 11.53
CA ILE A 120 -0.02 -23.69 10.13
C ILE A 120 0.82 -22.65 9.42
N VAL A 121 1.90 -23.10 8.79
CA VAL A 121 2.78 -22.25 7.99
C VAL A 121 2.56 -22.57 6.51
N ASP A 122 2.11 -21.57 5.76
CA ASP A 122 1.92 -21.62 4.32
C ASP A 122 3.21 -21.23 3.60
N ALA A 123 3.82 -22.20 2.98
CA ALA A 123 5.00 -22.05 2.12
C ALA A 123 4.76 -22.73 0.74
N ILE A 124 3.51 -22.64 0.22
CA ILE A 124 3.15 -23.29 -1.05
C ILE A 124 3.60 -22.44 -2.23
N PHE A 125 3.11 -21.21 -2.32
CA PHE A 125 3.40 -20.28 -3.43
C PHE A 125 3.93 -18.95 -2.89
N GLY A 126 4.99 -18.42 -3.51
CA GLY A 126 5.54 -17.09 -3.26
C GLY A 126 5.25 -16.15 -4.43
N VAL A 127 6.10 -15.13 -4.61
CA VAL A 127 5.98 -14.09 -5.65
C VAL A 127 5.95 -14.60 -7.10
N GLY A 128 6.22 -15.88 -7.32
CA GLY A 128 6.21 -16.51 -8.65
C GLY A 128 4.86 -17.00 -9.15
N LEU A 129 3.78 -16.84 -8.39
CA LEU A 129 2.46 -17.33 -8.76
C LEU A 129 1.89 -16.56 -9.97
N SER A 130 1.80 -17.24 -11.13
CA SER A 130 1.36 -16.64 -12.39
C SER A 130 -0.01 -17.13 -12.89
N ARG A 131 -0.55 -18.21 -12.29
CA ARG A 131 -1.78 -18.86 -12.72
C ARG A 131 -2.78 -18.99 -11.58
N PRO A 132 -4.08 -19.16 -11.85
CA PRO A 132 -5.09 -19.44 -10.83
C PRO A 132 -4.75 -20.69 -10.01
N VAL A 133 -5.09 -20.67 -8.75
CA VAL A 133 -4.98 -21.79 -7.82
C VAL A 133 -6.26 -22.61 -7.92
N GLU A 134 -6.15 -23.82 -8.43
CA GLU A 134 -7.29 -24.69 -8.72
C GLU A 134 -7.03 -26.13 -8.25
N GLY A 135 -8.07 -26.97 -8.26
CA GLY A 135 -8.01 -28.39 -7.95
C GLY A 135 -7.45 -28.66 -6.55
N LYS A 136 -6.53 -29.61 -6.42
CA LYS A 136 -5.96 -30.04 -5.12
C LYS A 136 -5.33 -28.93 -4.30
N TYR A 137 -4.73 -27.93 -4.94
CA TYR A 137 -4.17 -26.79 -4.23
C TYR A 137 -5.27 -25.88 -3.65
N ALA A 138 -6.37 -25.71 -4.38
CA ALA A 138 -7.50 -24.95 -3.89
C ALA A 138 -8.18 -25.65 -2.71
N GLU A 139 -8.36 -26.96 -2.77
CA GLU A 139 -8.88 -27.78 -1.69
C GLU A 139 -7.99 -27.70 -0.44
N LEU A 140 -6.67 -27.80 -0.64
CA LEU A 140 -5.68 -27.70 0.42
C LEU A 140 -5.75 -26.35 1.14
N ILE A 141 -5.69 -25.23 0.39
CA ILE A 141 -5.78 -23.88 0.96
C ILE A 141 -7.14 -23.66 1.65
N SER A 142 -8.24 -24.16 1.06
CA SER A 142 -9.55 -24.11 1.69
C SER A 142 -9.57 -24.83 3.04
N THR A 143 -8.94 -26.00 3.12
CA THR A 143 -8.83 -26.79 4.34
C THR A 143 -7.98 -26.09 5.39
N MET A 144 -6.83 -25.55 5.02
CA MET A 144 -5.98 -24.75 5.91
C MET A 144 -6.71 -23.50 6.44
N ASN A 145 -7.51 -22.83 5.60
CA ASN A 145 -8.26 -21.65 5.99
C ASN A 145 -9.33 -21.93 7.05
N ARG A 146 -9.94 -23.11 7.02
CA ARG A 146 -10.99 -23.52 8.00
C ARG A 146 -10.43 -23.88 9.37
N ALA A 147 -9.16 -24.28 9.45
CA ALA A 147 -8.54 -24.64 10.71
C ALA A 147 -8.52 -23.48 11.71
N SER A 148 -8.69 -23.79 12.97
CA SER A 148 -8.64 -22.82 14.10
C SER A 148 -7.20 -22.47 14.50
N ALA A 149 -6.18 -23.01 13.82
CA ALA A 149 -4.76 -22.76 14.06
C ALA A 149 -4.36 -21.30 13.77
N TYR A 150 -3.29 -20.83 14.42
CA TYR A 150 -2.60 -19.60 14.01
C TYR A 150 -1.96 -19.78 12.65
N LYS A 151 -2.14 -18.85 11.75
CA LYS A 151 -1.80 -18.95 10.33
C LYS A 151 -0.66 -18.03 9.94
N VAL A 152 0.44 -18.59 9.46
CA VAL A 152 1.63 -17.84 9.04
C VAL A 152 1.87 -18.04 7.56
N ALA A 153 2.04 -16.97 6.80
CA ALA A 153 2.44 -17.03 5.40
C ALA A 153 3.92 -16.68 5.24
N VAL A 154 4.61 -17.47 4.41
CA VAL A 154 6.01 -17.26 4.03
C VAL A 154 6.05 -16.41 2.78
N ASP A 155 6.65 -15.24 2.88
CA ASP A 155 6.84 -14.22 1.85
C ASP A 155 5.54 -13.53 1.39
N ILE A 156 4.56 -14.27 0.93
CA ILE A 156 3.23 -13.79 0.53
C ILE A 156 2.21 -14.91 0.72
N PRO A 157 0.96 -14.63 1.17
CA PRO A 157 -0.06 -15.67 1.28
C PRO A 157 -0.30 -16.35 -0.08
N SER A 158 -0.27 -17.68 -0.09
CA SER A 158 -0.50 -18.45 -1.31
C SER A 158 -1.85 -18.11 -1.93
N GLY A 159 -1.86 -17.83 -3.22
CA GLY A 159 -3.04 -17.42 -3.96
C GLY A 159 -3.22 -15.91 -4.13
N ILE A 160 -2.40 -15.09 -3.46
CA ILE A 160 -2.38 -13.64 -3.68
C ILE A 160 -1.37 -13.28 -4.77
N ASP A 161 -1.80 -12.47 -5.73
CA ASP A 161 -0.92 -11.87 -6.72
C ASP A 161 -0.03 -10.82 -6.06
N SER A 162 1.28 -10.98 -6.21
CA SER A 162 2.27 -10.13 -5.53
C SER A 162 2.31 -8.68 -6.03
N ASP A 163 1.75 -8.40 -7.19
CA ASP A 163 1.73 -7.05 -7.78
C ASP A 163 0.39 -6.36 -7.61
N THR A 164 -0.70 -7.07 -7.78
CA THR A 164 -2.04 -6.50 -7.77
C THR A 164 -2.76 -6.67 -6.43
N GLY A 165 -2.40 -7.68 -5.64
CA GLY A 165 -3.12 -8.06 -4.42
C GLY A 165 -4.43 -8.81 -4.70
N PHE A 166 -4.77 -9.10 -5.95
CA PHE A 166 -5.97 -9.88 -6.25
C PHE A 166 -5.76 -11.37 -5.95
N GLU A 167 -6.86 -12.03 -5.61
CA GLU A 167 -6.89 -13.47 -5.46
C GLU A 167 -6.79 -14.16 -6.82
N LYS A 168 -5.90 -15.11 -6.92
CA LYS A 168 -5.81 -16.04 -8.07
C LYS A 168 -6.57 -17.31 -7.77
N GLY A 169 -7.89 -17.27 -7.82
CA GLY A 169 -8.79 -18.39 -7.49
C GLY A 169 -9.13 -18.41 -6.01
N ILE A 170 -8.27 -19.00 -5.18
CA ILE A 170 -8.39 -19.00 -3.72
C ILE A 170 -7.08 -18.53 -3.08
N ALA A 171 -7.16 -17.86 -1.93
CA ALA A 171 -5.98 -17.41 -1.22
C ALA A 171 -5.98 -17.87 0.25
N PHE A 172 -4.81 -18.13 0.78
CA PHE A 172 -4.58 -18.40 2.19
C PHE A 172 -4.77 -17.12 3.02
N ARG A 173 -5.46 -17.25 4.17
CA ARG A 173 -5.72 -16.13 5.09
C ARG A 173 -4.77 -16.23 6.27
N ALA A 174 -3.71 -15.46 6.23
CA ALA A 174 -2.71 -15.43 7.29
C ALA A 174 -3.09 -14.49 8.43
N ASP A 175 -2.69 -14.85 9.65
CA ASP A 175 -2.64 -13.94 10.80
C ASP A 175 -1.32 -13.17 10.82
N LEU A 176 -0.25 -13.78 10.28
CA LEU A 176 1.08 -13.20 10.13
C LEU A 176 1.63 -13.52 8.74
N THR A 177 2.19 -12.53 8.07
CA THR A 177 3.02 -12.72 6.87
C THR A 177 4.43 -12.24 7.13
N VAL A 178 5.40 -13.12 7.01
CA VAL A 178 6.83 -12.77 7.07
C VAL A 178 7.35 -12.64 5.65
N THR A 179 7.54 -11.41 5.19
CA THR A 179 7.98 -11.11 3.84
C THR A 179 9.43 -10.66 3.82
N PHE A 180 10.17 -11.04 2.78
CA PHE A 180 11.63 -10.95 2.75
C PHE A 180 12.13 -9.71 2.01
N ALA A 181 13.14 -9.06 2.58
CA ALA A 181 13.85 -7.87 2.11
C ALA A 181 12.95 -6.64 1.91
N PHE A 182 11.92 -6.76 1.08
CA PHE A 182 11.02 -5.69 0.72
C PHE A 182 9.56 -6.12 0.82
N ARG A 183 8.67 -5.16 1.13
CA ARG A 183 7.23 -5.39 1.06
C ARG A 183 6.82 -5.53 -0.41
N LYS A 184 6.07 -6.57 -0.75
CA LYS A 184 5.51 -6.76 -2.08
C LYS A 184 4.30 -5.87 -2.25
N ARG A 185 4.14 -5.29 -3.44
CA ARG A 185 3.07 -4.34 -3.76
C ARG A 185 1.68 -4.90 -3.44
N GLY A 186 1.42 -6.16 -3.79
CA GLY A 186 0.15 -6.82 -3.52
C GLY A 186 -0.23 -6.96 -2.04
N LEU A 187 0.74 -6.86 -1.12
CA LEU A 187 0.48 -6.82 0.32
C LEU A 187 0.05 -5.43 0.83
N CYS A 188 0.14 -4.40 -0.02
CA CYS A 188 -0.25 -3.03 0.32
C CYS A 188 -1.68 -2.71 -0.11
N PHE A 189 -2.21 -3.42 -1.12
CA PHE A 189 -3.51 -3.16 -1.72
C PHE A 189 -4.57 -4.17 -1.30
N TYR A 190 -5.82 -3.74 -1.32
CA TYR A 190 -6.97 -4.61 -1.16
C TYR A 190 -7.28 -5.34 -2.47
N PRO A 191 -7.68 -6.63 -2.42
CA PRO A 191 -7.95 -7.42 -1.20
C PRO A 191 -6.72 -8.02 -0.52
N GLY A 192 -5.54 -8.07 -1.14
CA GLY A 192 -4.35 -8.76 -0.66
C GLY A 192 -3.93 -8.36 0.77
N ARG A 193 -4.10 -7.06 1.13
CA ARG A 193 -3.85 -6.57 2.49
C ARG A 193 -4.67 -7.30 3.55
N MET A 194 -5.91 -7.73 3.24
CA MET A 194 -6.77 -8.49 4.15
C MET A 194 -6.30 -9.91 4.40
N TYR A 195 -5.57 -10.48 3.45
CA TYR A 195 -5.06 -11.85 3.54
C TYR A 195 -3.73 -11.95 4.28
N GLY A 196 -2.99 -10.84 4.37
CA GLY A 196 -1.64 -10.80 4.94
C GLY A 196 -1.57 -10.77 6.47
N GLY A 197 -2.66 -10.48 7.17
CA GLY A 197 -2.64 -10.29 8.63
C GLY A 197 -1.65 -9.21 9.08
N GLU A 198 -0.87 -9.48 10.13
CA GLU A 198 0.30 -8.67 10.47
C GLU A 198 1.40 -8.92 9.43
N ILE A 199 1.95 -7.86 8.83
CA ILE A 199 2.99 -8.00 7.80
C ILE A 199 4.31 -7.52 8.37
N VAL A 200 5.26 -8.45 8.51
CA VAL A 200 6.62 -8.19 8.99
C VAL A 200 7.59 -8.32 7.83
N VAL A 201 8.33 -7.24 7.56
CA VAL A 201 9.40 -7.23 6.55
C VAL A 201 10.72 -7.55 7.25
N THR A 202 11.40 -8.62 6.83
CA THR A 202 12.64 -9.07 7.43
C THR A 202 13.83 -8.90 6.50
N ASP A 203 14.95 -8.46 7.04
CA ASP A 203 16.21 -8.37 6.30
C ASP A 203 16.86 -9.75 6.15
N ILE A 204 17.05 -10.16 4.90
CA ILE A 204 17.73 -11.42 4.54
C ILE A 204 19.05 -11.18 3.79
N GLY A 205 19.47 -9.90 3.64
CA GLY A 205 20.70 -9.51 2.97
C GLY A 205 20.53 -9.20 1.48
N ILE A 206 19.33 -8.87 1.05
CA ILE A 206 19.04 -8.32 -0.27
C ILE A 206 18.76 -6.83 -0.10
N TYR A 207 19.49 -5.99 -0.80
CA TYR A 207 19.40 -4.54 -0.71
C TYR A 207 19.15 -3.91 -2.08
N SER A 208 18.68 -2.66 -2.07
CA SER A 208 18.50 -1.88 -3.30
C SER A 208 19.81 -1.71 -4.05
N ILE A 209 19.74 -1.75 -5.37
CA ILE A 209 20.91 -1.57 -6.23
C ILE A 209 21.21 -0.08 -6.33
N PRO A 210 22.46 0.37 -6.06
CA PRO A 210 22.84 1.75 -6.24
C PRO A 210 22.53 2.25 -7.67
N GLY A 211 21.84 3.38 -7.76
CA GLY A 211 21.45 3.98 -9.05
C GLY A 211 20.16 3.44 -9.66
N LYS A 212 19.56 2.36 -9.11
CA LYS A 212 18.24 1.92 -9.50
C LYS A 212 17.18 2.60 -8.63
N LYS A 213 16.23 3.29 -9.25
CA LYS A 213 15.12 3.96 -8.54
C LYS A 213 13.95 2.99 -8.41
N ILE A 214 13.63 2.58 -7.20
CA ILE A 214 12.34 1.97 -6.86
C ILE A 214 11.34 3.10 -6.70
N CYS A 215 10.22 3.02 -7.41
CA CYS A 215 9.29 4.14 -7.52
C CYS A 215 8.26 4.20 -6.41
N MET A 216 8.03 3.10 -5.71
CA MET A 216 7.00 3.00 -4.68
C MET A 216 7.61 2.90 -3.29
N HIS A 217 7.09 3.70 -2.36
CA HIS A 217 7.60 3.75 -0.99
C HIS A 217 6.46 3.70 0.01
N HIS A 218 6.68 3.06 1.13
CA HIS A 218 5.83 3.12 2.30
C HIS A 218 6.37 4.18 3.27
N LEU A 219 5.49 5.11 3.66
CA LEU A 219 5.83 6.10 4.68
C LEU A 219 5.71 5.46 6.06
N GLU A 220 6.72 5.67 6.89
CA GLU A 220 6.77 5.22 8.28
C GLU A 220 6.81 6.43 9.22
N ARG A 221 6.61 6.19 10.52
CA ARG A 221 6.62 7.25 11.52
C ARG A 221 7.93 8.04 11.55
N GLU A 222 9.04 7.36 11.29
CA GLU A 222 10.37 7.95 11.20
C GLU A 222 10.51 8.97 10.09
N ASP A 223 9.73 8.84 9.03
CA ASP A 223 9.74 9.77 7.89
C ASP A 223 9.10 11.13 8.24
N LEU A 224 8.37 11.21 9.34
CA LEU A 224 7.89 12.49 9.85
C LEU A 224 9.04 13.47 10.17
N LYS A 225 10.26 12.96 10.38
CA LYS A 225 11.48 13.78 10.53
C LYS A 225 11.84 14.56 9.25
N MET A 226 11.26 14.19 8.10
CA MET A 226 11.42 14.93 6.84
C MET A 226 10.56 16.20 6.79
N LEU A 227 9.55 16.30 7.66
CA LEU A 227 8.77 17.53 7.78
C LEU A 227 9.67 18.64 8.33
N PRO A 228 9.61 19.85 7.74
CA PRO A 228 10.41 20.96 8.23
C PRO A 228 10.08 21.28 9.69
N GLU A 229 11.12 21.48 10.48
CA GLU A 229 10.92 21.92 11.86
C GLU A 229 10.29 23.30 11.91
N ARG A 230 9.38 23.49 12.86
CA ARG A 230 8.71 24.77 13.04
C ARG A 230 9.70 25.76 13.63
N VAL A 231 9.97 26.84 12.89
CA VAL A 231 10.87 27.90 13.36
C VAL A 231 10.32 28.60 14.62
N PRO A 232 11.07 28.67 15.72
CA PRO A 232 10.58 29.20 17.00
C PRO A 232 10.11 30.67 16.93
N TYR A 233 10.70 31.46 16.04
CA TYR A 233 10.41 32.90 15.87
C TYR A 233 9.42 33.16 14.71
N GLY A 234 8.77 32.11 14.17
CA GLY A 234 7.81 32.25 13.10
C GLY A 234 6.51 32.90 13.57
N ASN A 235 5.91 33.69 12.69
CA ASN A 235 4.55 34.18 12.85
C ASN A 235 3.59 33.45 11.94
N LYS A 236 2.28 33.71 12.05
CA LYS A 236 1.27 33.04 11.24
C LYS A 236 1.50 33.15 9.72
N GLY A 237 2.15 34.20 9.25
CA GLY A 237 2.48 34.37 7.82
C GLY A 237 3.63 33.48 7.36
N THR A 238 4.51 33.05 8.29
CA THR A 238 5.67 32.20 7.99
C THR A 238 5.28 30.75 7.67
N PHE A 239 4.13 30.28 8.18
CA PHE A 239 3.71 28.87 8.11
C PHE A 239 2.73 28.58 6.97
N GLY A 240 2.72 29.43 5.95
CA GLY A 240 1.94 29.25 4.75
C GLY A 240 0.47 29.68 4.87
N LYS A 241 -0.10 30.00 3.72
CA LYS A 241 -1.44 30.54 3.55
C LYS A 241 -2.23 29.64 2.60
N VAL A 242 -3.33 29.09 3.08
CA VAL A 242 -4.19 28.20 2.29
C VAL A 242 -5.48 28.93 1.94
N LEU A 243 -5.82 28.95 0.66
CA LEU A 243 -7.11 29.37 0.15
C LEU A 243 -7.93 28.16 -0.26
N LEU A 244 -9.13 28.00 0.29
CA LEU A 244 -10.06 26.98 -0.08
C LEU A 244 -11.22 27.57 -0.88
N ILE A 245 -11.52 27.01 -2.03
CA ILE A 245 -12.74 27.24 -2.81
C ILE A 245 -13.62 26.03 -2.56
N ALA A 246 -14.50 26.13 -1.55
CA ALA A 246 -15.14 24.96 -0.96
C ALA A 246 -16.51 25.30 -0.36
N GLY A 247 -17.37 24.32 -0.26
CA GLY A 247 -18.69 24.43 0.33
C GLY A 247 -19.73 25.08 -0.58
N SER A 248 -20.87 24.44 -0.71
CA SER A 248 -22.11 24.96 -1.28
C SER A 248 -23.19 24.97 -0.21
N GLU A 249 -24.37 25.44 -0.55
CA GLU A 249 -25.53 25.41 0.35
C GLU A 249 -25.80 23.96 0.81
N GLY A 250 -25.88 23.73 2.11
CA GLY A 250 -26.01 22.41 2.72
C GLY A 250 -24.71 21.61 2.85
N MET A 251 -23.57 22.09 2.32
CA MET A 251 -22.28 21.38 2.29
C MET A 251 -21.15 22.14 3.03
N CYS A 252 -21.48 22.92 4.05
CA CYS A 252 -20.48 23.66 4.85
C CYS A 252 -19.51 22.73 5.60
N GLY A 253 -19.95 21.52 5.95
CA GLY A 253 -19.12 20.54 6.67
C GLY A 253 -17.86 20.13 5.93
N ALA A 254 -17.91 19.97 4.60
CA ALA A 254 -16.73 19.65 3.78
C ALA A 254 -15.70 20.80 3.80
N ALA A 255 -16.17 22.04 3.67
CA ALA A 255 -15.32 23.24 3.79
C ALA A 255 -14.69 23.35 5.19
N TYR A 256 -15.48 23.09 6.24
CA TYR A 256 -15.00 23.05 7.63
C TYR A 256 -13.90 22.01 7.83
N LEU A 257 -14.16 20.75 7.44
CA LEU A 257 -13.21 19.65 7.65
C LEU A 257 -11.89 19.90 6.93
N SER A 258 -11.94 20.39 5.69
CA SER A 258 -10.73 20.71 4.91
C SER A 258 -9.94 21.87 5.53
N ALA A 259 -10.62 22.94 5.96
CA ALA A 259 -9.98 24.09 6.58
C ALA A 259 -9.39 23.75 7.97
N ALA A 260 -10.14 23.00 8.79
CA ALA A 260 -9.68 22.53 10.09
C ALA A 260 -8.47 21.59 9.96
N ALA A 261 -8.47 20.70 8.96
CA ALA A 261 -7.33 19.86 8.67
C ALA A 261 -6.09 20.68 8.30
N ALA A 262 -6.23 21.70 7.45
CA ALA A 262 -5.12 22.58 7.09
C ALA A 262 -4.53 23.29 8.33
N LEU A 263 -5.38 23.87 9.22
CA LEU A 263 -4.92 24.51 10.46
C LEU A 263 -4.24 23.49 11.41
N LYS A 264 -4.84 22.32 11.59
CA LYS A 264 -4.26 21.24 12.42
C LYS A 264 -2.95 20.69 11.85
N SER A 265 -2.76 20.76 10.54
CA SER A 265 -1.51 20.41 9.86
C SER A 265 -0.50 21.56 9.85
N SER A 266 -0.71 22.57 10.69
CA SER A 266 0.21 23.70 10.92
C SER A 266 0.24 24.78 9.83
N ALA A 267 -0.78 24.86 8.96
CA ALA A 267 -0.93 26.04 8.10
C ALA A 267 -1.08 27.32 8.96
N GLY A 268 -0.38 28.37 8.59
CA GLY A 268 -0.36 29.61 9.38
C GLY A 268 -1.64 30.42 9.27
N MET A 269 -2.25 30.43 8.10
CA MET A 269 -3.52 31.10 7.83
C MET A 269 -4.36 30.31 6.82
N VAL A 270 -5.66 30.29 7.07
CA VAL A 270 -6.63 29.64 6.17
C VAL A 270 -7.72 30.63 5.82
N ARG A 271 -8.07 30.69 4.53
CA ARG A 271 -9.21 31.46 4.03
C ARG A 271 -10.12 30.53 3.24
N ILE A 272 -11.43 30.65 3.47
CA ILE A 272 -12.45 29.88 2.76
C ILE A 272 -13.26 30.86 1.90
N GLN A 273 -13.31 30.63 0.60
CA GLN A 273 -14.28 31.27 -0.29
C GLN A 273 -15.43 30.28 -0.51
N THR A 274 -16.64 30.70 -0.13
CA THR A 274 -17.83 29.86 -0.09
C THR A 274 -19.10 30.68 -0.42
N VAL A 275 -20.27 30.09 -0.19
CA VAL A 275 -21.58 30.77 -0.33
C VAL A 275 -21.97 31.46 0.99
N GLU A 276 -22.83 32.48 0.91
CA GLU A 276 -23.25 33.28 2.08
C GLU A 276 -23.91 32.41 3.16
N ALA A 277 -24.68 31.40 2.78
CA ALA A 277 -25.33 30.47 3.71
C ALA A 277 -24.34 29.77 4.65
N ASN A 278 -23.09 29.62 4.26
CA ASN A 278 -22.05 28.94 5.03
C ASN A 278 -21.28 29.88 5.98
N ARG A 279 -21.44 31.20 5.87
CA ARG A 279 -20.67 32.18 6.65
C ARG A 279 -20.83 31.97 8.17
N ILE A 280 -22.04 31.99 8.67
CA ILE A 280 -22.29 31.87 10.11
C ILE A 280 -21.87 30.50 10.64
N PRO A 281 -22.27 29.37 10.04
CA PRO A 281 -21.81 28.07 10.50
C PRO A 281 -20.29 27.93 10.54
N LEU A 282 -19.58 28.38 9.52
CA LEU A 282 -18.13 28.26 9.47
C LEU A 282 -17.42 29.19 10.47
N GLN A 283 -17.89 30.43 10.65
CA GLN A 283 -17.33 31.32 11.65
C GLN A 283 -17.58 30.85 13.09
N THR A 284 -18.68 30.12 13.32
CA THR A 284 -18.96 29.52 14.62
C THR A 284 -18.08 28.31 14.88
N LEU A 285 -17.92 27.44 13.88
CA LEU A 285 -17.17 26.18 14.01
C LEU A 285 -15.66 26.35 13.91
N LEU A 286 -15.19 27.35 13.17
CA LEU A 286 -13.76 27.58 12.90
C LEU A 286 -13.46 29.09 12.88
N PRO A 287 -13.49 29.74 14.04
CA PRO A 287 -13.27 31.20 14.14
C PRO A 287 -11.88 31.66 13.68
N GLU A 288 -10.90 30.74 13.61
CA GLU A 288 -9.55 31.02 13.12
C GLU A 288 -9.47 31.20 11.59
N ALA A 289 -10.44 30.68 10.84
CA ALA A 289 -10.48 30.81 9.39
C ALA A 289 -11.15 32.11 8.94
N MET A 290 -10.58 32.73 7.94
CA MET A 290 -11.19 33.91 7.27
C MET A 290 -12.23 33.42 6.26
N ILE A 291 -13.43 34.01 6.29
CA ILE A 291 -14.53 33.64 5.38
C ILE A 291 -14.79 34.75 4.38
N THR A 292 -14.90 34.42 3.11
CA THR A 292 -15.27 35.31 2.00
C THR A 292 -16.40 34.66 1.20
N CYS A 293 -17.49 35.40 0.94
CA CYS A 293 -18.64 34.83 0.23
C CYS A 293 -18.90 35.52 -1.13
N ASP A 294 -18.34 36.67 -1.33
CA ASP A 294 -18.45 37.39 -2.60
C ASP A 294 -17.60 36.73 -3.69
N PHE A 295 -18.10 36.71 -4.90
CA PHE A 295 -17.35 36.34 -6.10
C PHE A 295 -17.15 37.58 -6.97
N ASP A 296 -16.06 38.29 -6.72
CA ASP A 296 -15.64 39.50 -7.44
C ASP A 296 -14.21 39.27 -7.95
N GLU A 297 -13.94 39.54 -9.23
CA GLU A 297 -12.67 39.24 -9.86
C GLU A 297 -11.46 39.90 -9.18
N LYS A 298 -11.60 41.16 -8.75
CA LYS A 298 -10.49 41.89 -8.07
C LYS A 298 -10.21 41.26 -6.71
N LYS A 299 -11.26 40.92 -5.95
CA LYS A 299 -11.12 40.25 -4.65
C LYS A 299 -10.55 38.85 -4.82
N ASN A 300 -11.01 38.11 -5.85
CA ASN A 300 -10.52 36.76 -6.15
C ASN A 300 -9.05 36.80 -6.52
N GLN A 301 -8.61 37.76 -7.35
CA GLN A 301 -7.19 37.91 -7.68
C GLN A 301 -6.37 38.24 -6.44
N ALA A 302 -6.83 39.14 -5.59
CA ALA A 302 -6.13 39.47 -4.35
C ALA A 302 -6.03 38.24 -3.38
N MET A 303 -7.06 37.38 -3.35
CA MET A 303 -7.02 36.15 -2.56
C MET A 303 -6.04 35.13 -3.16
N LEU A 304 -5.99 35.03 -4.47
CA LEU A 304 -5.03 34.15 -5.16
C LEU A 304 -3.59 34.63 -4.97
N ASP A 305 -3.34 35.91 -5.05
CA ASP A 305 -2.01 36.49 -4.80
C ASP A 305 -1.57 36.29 -3.35
N TRP A 306 -2.53 36.36 -2.41
CA TRP A 306 -2.29 36.21 -0.98
C TRP A 306 -1.93 34.77 -0.60
N CYS A 307 -2.49 33.73 -1.26
CA CYS A 307 -2.28 32.33 -0.85
C CYS A 307 -0.98 31.73 -1.42
N ASP A 308 -0.44 30.74 -0.71
CA ASP A 308 0.66 29.89 -1.18
C ASP A 308 0.12 28.62 -1.83
N VAL A 309 -0.97 28.09 -1.28
CA VAL A 309 -1.65 26.86 -1.77
C VAL A 309 -3.14 27.15 -1.96
N LEU A 310 -3.68 26.68 -3.08
CA LEU A 310 -5.08 26.73 -3.43
C LEU A 310 -5.70 25.33 -3.37
N VAL A 311 -6.80 25.16 -2.66
CA VAL A 311 -7.59 23.93 -2.62
C VAL A 311 -8.94 24.19 -3.28
N ILE A 312 -9.35 23.38 -4.24
CA ILE A 312 -10.63 23.55 -4.95
C ILE A 312 -11.42 22.24 -4.88
N GLY A 313 -12.66 22.33 -4.42
CA GLY A 313 -13.63 21.26 -4.65
C GLY A 313 -14.37 20.70 -3.45
N PRO A 314 -13.82 20.59 -2.23
CA PRO A 314 -14.54 19.95 -1.12
C PRO A 314 -15.92 20.55 -0.89
N GLY A 315 -16.99 19.79 -1.21
CA GLY A 315 -18.38 20.22 -1.06
C GLY A 315 -18.79 21.44 -1.90
N LEU A 316 -18.07 21.73 -2.97
CA LEU A 316 -18.30 22.93 -3.80
C LEU A 316 -19.62 22.83 -4.61
N GLY A 317 -20.06 21.60 -4.91
CA GLY A 317 -21.16 21.35 -5.82
C GLY A 317 -20.75 21.48 -7.28
N THR A 318 -21.63 21.02 -8.18
CA THR A 318 -21.39 21.01 -9.64
C THR A 318 -22.27 22.01 -10.42
N GLY A 319 -22.98 22.89 -9.74
CA GLY A 319 -23.83 23.92 -10.33
C GLY A 319 -23.07 24.98 -11.13
N ALA A 320 -23.81 25.84 -11.85
CA ALA A 320 -23.21 26.85 -12.73
C ALA A 320 -22.26 27.79 -12.01
N GLN A 321 -22.63 28.31 -10.83
CA GLN A 321 -21.79 29.20 -10.03
C GLN A 321 -20.52 28.51 -9.52
N SER A 322 -20.62 27.26 -9.09
CA SER A 322 -19.47 26.46 -8.64
C SER A 322 -18.51 26.20 -9.81
N ARG A 323 -19.05 25.94 -10.98
CA ARG A 323 -18.26 25.77 -12.23
C ARG A 323 -17.50 27.03 -12.59
N GLU A 324 -18.18 28.18 -12.61
CA GLU A 324 -17.57 29.49 -12.89
C GLU A 324 -16.42 29.78 -11.92
N ARG A 325 -16.66 29.60 -10.61
CA ARG A 325 -15.64 29.78 -9.57
C ARG A 325 -14.44 28.87 -9.77
N ALA A 326 -14.68 27.55 -9.90
CA ALA A 326 -13.61 26.57 -10.07
C ALA A 326 -12.78 26.85 -11.32
N GLN A 327 -13.43 27.15 -12.45
CA GLN A 327 -12.76 27.45 -13.71
C GLN A 327 -11.91 28.71 -13.62
N TRP A 328 -12.45 29.78 -13.02
CA TRP A 328 -11.71 31.04 -12.85
C TRP A 328 -10.43 30.83 -12.02
N PHE A 329 -10.58 30.23 -10.83
CA PHE A 329 -9.42 29.99 -9.95
C PHE A 329 -8.41 29.02 -10.56
N LEU A 330 -8.85 27.97 -11.22
CA LEU A 330 -7.96 26.99 -11.83
C LEU A 330 -7.17 27.60 -12.99
N ALA A 331 -7.82 28.38 -13.86
CA ALA A 331 -7.17 29.05 -14.97
C ALA A 331 -6.11 30.04 -14.47
N LYS A 332 -6.47 30.90 -13.50
CA LYS A 332 -5.55 31.89 -12.94
C LYS A 332 -4.40 31.28 -12.15
N ALA A 333 -4.66 30.20 -11.41
CA ALA A 333 -3.63 29.47 -10.70
C ALA A 333 -2.61 28.83 -11.65
N ALA A 334 -3.06 28.31 -12.80
CA ALA A 334 -2.18 27.78 -13.83
C ALA A 334 -1.27 28.85 -14.45
N GLU A 335 -1.81 30.07 -14.73
CA GLU A 335 -1.03 31.21 -15.21
C GLU A 335 0.09 31.60 -14.22
N CYS A 336 -0.20 31.57 -12.91
CA CYS A 336 0.74 31.95 -11.85
C CYS A 336 1.59 30.78 -11.32
N LYS A 337 1.42 29.56 -11.82
CA LYS A 337 2.07 28.32 -11.34
C LYS A 337 1.88 28.11 -9.82
N LYS A 338 0.72 28.44 -9.29
CA LYS A 338 0.35 28.21 -7.88
C LYS A 338 0.22 26.71 -7.62
N THR A 339 0.61 26.27 -6.45
CA THR A 339 0.30 24.91 -6.00
C THR A 339 -1.22 24.76 -5.80
N VAL A 340 -1.82 23.83 -6.51
CA VAL A 340 -3.27 23.57 -6.50
C VAL A 340 -3.54 22.13 -6.06
N ILE A 341 -4.48 21.96 -5.14
CA ILE A 341 -5.04 20.65 -4.78
C ILE A 341 -6.48 20.63 -5.29
N LEU A 342 -6.79 19.65 -6.15
CA LEU A 342 -8.14 19.43 -6.68
C LEU A 342 -8.72 18.14 -6.07
N ASP A 343 -9.88 18.29 -5.42
CA ASP A 343 -10.57 17.19 -4.75
C ASP A 343 -12.07 17.22 -5.05
N ALA A 344 -12.74 16.12 -4.89
CA ALA A 344 -14.20 15.99 -4.91
C ALA A 344 -14.85 16.71 -6.12
N ASP A 345 -15.71 17.72 -5.87
CA ASP A 345 -16.41 18.44 -6.94
C ASP A 345 -15.48 19.25 -7.85
N GLY A 346 -14.28 19.62 -7.39
CA GLY A 346 -13.25 20.20 -8.24
C GLY A 346 -12.82 19.24 -9.35
N LEU A 347 -12.68 17.95 -9.04
CA LEU A 347 -12.39 16.89 -10.00
C LEU A 347 -13.60 16.61 -10.91
N ASN A 348 -14.81 16.59 -10.35
CA ASN A 348 -16.03 16.41 -11.10
C ASN A 348 -16.23 17.54 -12.14
N LEU A 349 -16.00 18.78 -11.75
CA LEU A 349 -16.08 19.94 -12.64
C LEU A 349 -14.97 19.92 -13.71
N LEU A 350 -13.80 19.42 -13.35
CA LEU A 350 -12.69 19.23 -14.28
C LEU A 350 -13.03 18.17 -15.33
N SER A 351 -13.65 17.05 -14.94
CA SER A 351 -13.91 15.90 -15.80
C SER A 351 -14.87 16.19 -16.96
N VAL A 352 -15.74 17.19 -16.82
CA VAL A 352 -16.67 17.64 -17.88
C VAL A 352 -16.05 18.65 -18.85
N HIS A 353 -14.77 18.96 -18.69
CA HIS A 353 -14.05 19.90 -19.55
C HIS A 353 -13.25 19.14 -20.61
N ASP A 354 -13.57 19.30 -21.89
CA ASP A 354 -12.97 18.54 -22.99
C ASP A 354 -11.43 18.59 -23.04
N ASN A 355 -10.85 19.64 -22.50
CA ASN A 355 -9.40 19.89 -22.53
C ASN A 355 -8.79 20.09 -21.14
N TRP A 356 -9.28 19.31 -20.16
CA TRP A 356 -8.90 19.48 -18.76
C TRP A 356 -7.40 19.30 -18.48
N LYS A 357 -6.71 18.49 -19.28
CA LYS A 357 -5.27 18.21 -19.15
C LYS A 357 -4.40 19.47 -19.23
N ARG A 358 -4.86 20.51 -19.91
CA ARG A 358 -4.15 21.80 -20.02
C ARG A 358 -3.96 22.53 -18.70
N PHE A 359 -4.82 22.25 -17.70
CA PHE A 359 -4.74 22.86 -16.38
C PHE A 359 -3.84 22.06 -15.42
N ILE A 360 -3.42 20.86 -15.82
CA ILE A 360 -2.64 19.98 -14.96
C ILE A 360 -1.15 20.09 -15.31
N GLY A 361 -0.39 20.54 -14.33
CA GLY A 361 1.07 20.70 -14.41
C GLY A 361 1.74 20.14 -13.15
N GLU A 362 3.04 20.32 -13.01
CA GLU A 362 3.86 19.83 -11.89
C GLU A 362 3.44 20.42 -10.53
N HIS A 363 2.67 21.51 -10.53
CA HIS A 363 2.17 22.19 -9.35
C HIS A 363 0.72 21.83 -8.98
N VAL A 364 0.11 20.86 -9.68
CA VAL A 364 -1.27 20.44 -9.43
C VAL A 364 -1.30 19.03 -8.85
N ILE A 365 -1.94 18.89 -7.70
CA ILE A 365 -2.15 17.61 -7.00
C ILE A 365 -3.64 17.25 -7.16
N LEU A 366 -3.92 16.05 -7.64
CA LEU A 366 -5.27 15.51 -7.73
C LEU A 366 -5.44 14.43 -6.66
N THR A 367 -6.60 14.42 -5.98
CA THR A 367 -6.93 13.44 -4.94
C THR A 367 -8.18 12.61 -5.29
N PRO A 368 -8.24 12.00 -6.49
CA PRO A 368 -9.44 11.30 -6.95
C PRO A 368 -9.64 9.99 -6.21
N HIS A 369 -10.84 9.75 -5.70
CA HIS A 369 -11.24 8.37 -5.46
C HIS A 369 -11.55 7.67 -6.80
N ILE A 370 -11.70 6.33 -6.78
CA ILE A 370 -11.84 5.52 -7.99
C ILE A 370 -12.96 6.00 -8.95
N GLY A 371 -14.10 6.43 -8.41
CA GLY A 371 -15.21 6.94 -9.22
C GLY A 371 -14.91 8.30 -9.87
N GLU A 372 -14.17 9.18 -9.21
CA GLU A 372 -13.72 10.46 -9.78
C GLU A 372 -12.69 10.23 -10.87
N MET A 373 -11.74 9.31 -10.62
CA MET A 373 -10.75 8.93 -11.64
C MET A 373 -11.42 8.31 -12.88
N SER A 374 -12.42 7.48 -12.68
CA SER A 374 -13.25 6.90 -13.77
C SER A 374 -13.87 8.02 -14.64
N ARG A 375 -14.46 9.03 -14.03
CA ARG A 375 -15.02 10.19 -14.75
C ARG A 375 -13.94 11.01 -15.47
N LEU A 376 -12.81 11.29 -14.81
CA LEU A 376 -11.70 12.02 -15.42
C LEU A 376 -11.12 11.31 -16.64
N CYS A 377 -10.99 9.99 -16.58
CA CYS A 377 -10.39 9.20 -17.65
C CYS A 377 -11.39 8.72 -18.70
N GLY A 378 -12.71 8.85 -18.45
CA GLY A 378 -13.75 8.30 -19.30
C GLY A 378 -13.71 6.77 -19.41
N LYS A 379 -13.25 6.08 -18.33
CA LYS A 379 -13.07 4.61 -18.31
C LYS A 379 -13.91 3.97 -17.20
N GLU A 380 -14.29 2.72 -17.42
CA GLU A 380 -14.99 1.92 -16.39
C GLU A 380 -14.13 1.70 -15.14
N ILE A 381 -14.76 1.60 -13.97
CA ILE A 381 -14.10 1.47 -12.66
C ILE A 381 -13.12 0.28 -12.64
N GLY A 382 -13.51 -0.90 -13.19
CA GLY A 382 -12.63 -2.07 -13.25
C GLY A 382 -11.33 -1.79 -14.01
N LYS A 383 -11.43 -1.11 -15.16
CA LYS A 383 -10.25 -0.72 -15.96
C LYS A 383 -9.39 0.32 -15.26
N ILE A 384 -9.96 1.17 -14.41
CA ILE A 384 -9.19 2.13 -13.61
C ILE A 384 -8.42 1.42 -12.50
N GLN A 385 -8.99 0.40 -11.86
CA GLN A 385 -8.28 -0.42 -10.89
C GLN A 385 -7.05 -1.08 -11.51
N ASP A 386 -7.19 -1.69 -12.68
CA ASP A 386 -6.07 -2.28 -13.43
C ASP A 386 -5.01 -1.23 -13.81
N LEU A 387 -5.43 -0.08 -14.32
CA LEU A 387 -4.52 1.02 -14.69
C LEU A 387 -3.82 1.64 -13.48
N SER A 388 -4.51 1.81 -12.36
CA SER A 388 -3.91 2.29 -11.11
C SER A 388 -2.75 1.41 -10.68
N LEU A 389 -2.90 0.09 -10.84
CA LEU A 389 -1.86 -0.89 -10.54
C LEU A 389 -0.69 -0.87 -11.55
N ILE A 390 -0.94 -0.53 -12.81
CA ILE A 390 0.09 -0.42 -13.85
C ILE A 390 0.85 0.91 -13.73
N HIS A 391 0.17 2.02 -13.50
CA HIS A 391 0.77 3.35 -13.48
C HIS A 391 1.62 3.66 -12.23
N ILE A 392 1.45 2.89 -11.15
CA ILE A 392 2.36 2.96 -9.99
C ILE A 392 3.76 2.43 -10.35
N SER A 393 3.87 1.58 -11.38
CA SER A 393 5.14 1.00 -11.83
C SER A 393 5.87 1.81 -12.92
N GLU A 394 5.19 2.75 -13.59
CA GLU A 394 5.81 3.63 -14.58
C GLU A 394 5.58 5.10 -14.19
N PRO A 395 6.62 5.83 -13.74
CA PRO A 395 6.50 7.24 -13.42
C PRO A 395 6.37 8.05 -14.71
N THR A 396 5.19 8.12 -15.26
CA THR A 396 4.83 9.18 -16.18
C THR A 396 4.66 10.47 -15.36
N ARG A 397 5.03 11.61 -15.93
CA ARG A 397 5.10 12.96 -15.33
C ARG A 397 3.85 13.52 -14.65
N LEU A 398 2.90 12.68 -14.31
CA LEU A 398 1.68 12.98 -13.56
C LEU A 398 1.72 12.12 -12.28
N ALA A 399 2.27 12.68 -11.21
CA ALA A 399 2.11 12.11 -9.88
C ALA A 399 0.63 12.25 -9.49
N LEU A 400 -0.14 11.20 -9.74
CA LEU A 400 -1.46 10.99 -9.15
C LEU A 400 -1.21 10.31 -7.81
N ILE A 401 -1.43 11.02 -6.72
CA ILE A 401 -1.38 10.47 -5.36
C ILE A 401 -2.78 10.07 -4.95
#